data_1b86f08d0b978fc7f95d25f597750b88
#
_entry.id   1b86f08d0b978fc7f95d25f597750b88
#
_cell.length_a   1.000
_cell.length_b   1.000
_cell.length_c   1.000
_cell.angle_alpha   90.00
_cell.angle_beta   90.00
_cell.angle_gamma   90.00
#
_symmetry.space_group_name_H-M   'P 1'
#
loop_
_entity.id
_entity.type
_entity.pdbx_description
1 polymer ?
#
loop_
_entity_poly.entity_id
_entity_poly.type
_entity_poly.pdbx_seq_one_letter_code
_entity_poly.pdbx_strand_id
1 'polypeptide(L)'
;MKLRRNRTLRGWFSRLRPTVQRRLKIAVPYSLMGLVTLVVTYMFFDTPHWPIWLAFTALFVLLEFFAVEVNDRLLQSSSVMVAMTAGVIFAMTPDSDATFAMALMGGMALFTPLDFKEKRWFQPLANFGQFVLAGAVAGFLLDLLLGDLGKPTTAHLLQVAVASALAALAYATVQTVLIRRAVKTVFGKDNLQPWSQMHVLFLGQFAMGLLGGLIGAAYLIASRDAVLVLIVGVYAIGHMSLYAFSQLRESHIGSIRGFVKTLEAKDMYTRGHTERVAVFAQMIGEELGFTGTQLEKVRWAALIHDLGKLAVPTELIRKRGRLDDEEYAEMQT
;
A
#
# COMPACT_ATOMS: atom_id res chain seq x y z
N MET A 1 36.67 37.86 -16.97
CA MET A 1 36.83 36.40 -17.10
C MET A 1 35.58 35.75 -16.49
N LYS A 2 34.57 35.43 -17.33
CA LYS A 2 33.27 34.93 -16.87
C LYS A 2 33.37 33.43 -16.65
N LEU A 3 33.21 33.00 -15.40
CA LEU A 3 33.07 31.60 -15.00
C LEU A 3 31.92 30.95 -15.80
N ARG A 4 32.25 30.04 -16.72
CA ARG A 4 31.31 29.11 -17.35
C ARG A 4 30.75 28.23 -16.24
N ARG A 5 29.57 28.58 -15.73
CA ARG A 5 28.83 27.80 -14.77
C ARG A 5 28.50 26.42 -15.37
N ASN A 6 29.12 25.40 -14.85
CA ASN A 6 28.92 24.00 -15.25
C ASN A 6 27.42 23.67 -15.29
N ARG A 7 26.84 23.62 -16.49
CA ARG A 7 25.44 23.23 -16.76
C ARG A 7 25.31 21.71 -16.88
N THR A 8 25.97 20.96 -16.02
CA THR A 8 25.80 19.49 -15.98
C THR A 8 24.57 19.12 -15.17
N LEU A 9 23.89 18.05 -15.55
CA LEU A 9 22.76 17.48 -14.81
C LEU A 9 23.12 17.26 -13.32
N ARG A 10 24.38 16.88 -13.02
CA ARG A 10 24.90 16.78 -11.64
C ARG A 10 24.86 18.11 -10.89
N GLY A 11 25.23 19.22 -11.54
CA GLY A 11 25.22 20.55 -10.90
C GLY A 11 23.81 21.09 -10.68
N TRP A 12 22.84 20.72 -11.51
CA TRP A 12 21.43 21.05 -11.29
C TRP A 12 20.86 20.22 -10.13
N PHE A 13 21.11 18.92 -10.14
CA PHE A 13 20.60 17.98 -9.11
C PHE A 13 21.10 18.35 -7.69
N SER A 14 22.37 18.76 -7.55
CA SER A 14 22.95 19.15 -6.25
C SER A 14 22.34 20.42 -5.65
N ARG A 15 21.63 21.24 -6.44
CA ARG A 15 20.95 22.46 -5.97
C ARG A 15 19.53 22.22 -5.46
N LEU A 16 18.97 21.03 -5.70
CA LEU A 16 17.64 20.69 -5.21
C LEU A 16 17.67 20.44 -3.69
N ARG A 17 16.52 20.68 -3.03
CA ARG A 17 16.35 20.32 -1.60
C ARG A 17 16.64 18.82 -1.42
N PRO A 18 17.28 18.39 -0.32
CA PRO A 18 17.62 16.98 -0.10
C PRO A 18 16.42 16.02 -0.20
N THR A 19 15.24 16.47 0.24
CA THR A 19 13.99 15.71 0.12
C THR A 19 13.59 15.45 -1.34
N VAL A 20 13.71 16.46 -2.20
CA VAL A 20 13.43 16.34 -3.64
C VAL A 20 14.46 15.43 -4.32
N GLN A 21 15.73 15.53 -3.95
CA GLN A 21 16.77 14.64 -4.46
C GLN A 21 16.48 13.17 -4.13
N ARG A 22 16.08 12.86 -2.89
CA ARG A 22 15.73 11.48 -2.49
C ARG A 22 14.54 10.94 -3.29
N ARG A 23 13.51 11.75 -3.50
CA ARG A 23 12.32 11.38 -4.29
C ARG A 23 12.67 11.12 -5.75
N LEU A 24 13.49 11.97 -6.38
CA LEU A 24 13.94 11.77 -7.76
C LEU A 24 14.82 10.53 -7.94
N LYS A 25 15.61 10.14 -6.93
CA LYS A 25 16.40 8.89 -6.96
C LYS A 25 15.57 7.62 -7.09
N ILE A 26 14.28 7.69 -6.79
CA ILE A 26 13.33 6.58 -6.97
C ILE A 26 12.45 6.81 -8.21
N ALA A 27 11.83 7.97 -8.32
CA ALA A 27 10.88 8.24 -9.40
C ALA A 27 11.50 8.04 -10.79
N VAL A 28 12.70 8.60 -11.03
CA VAL A 28 13.34 8.52 -12.34
C VAL A 28 13.75 7.10 -12.73
N PRO A 29 14.51 6.33 -11.92
CA PRO A 29 14.87 4.97 -12.28
C PRO A 29 13.64 4.04 -12.43
N TYR A 30 12.61 4.21 -11.60
CA TYR A 30 11.42 3.37 -11.69
C TYR A 30 10.62 3.68 -12.95
N SER A 31 10.42 4.97 -13.28
CA SER A 31 9.75 5.35 -14.53
C SER A 31 10.51 4.85 -15.76
N LEU A 32 11.84 4.97 -15.74
CA LEU A 32 12.67 4.47 -16.84
C LEU A 32 12.59 2.94 -16.96
N MET A 33 12.66 2.24 -15.84
CA MET A 33 12.48 0.78 -15.79
C MET A 33 11.12 0.37 -16.35
N GLY A 34 10.04 1.05 -15.95
CA GLY A 34 8.70 0.78 -16.47
C GLY A 34 8.60 1.04 -17.98
N LEU A 35 9.16 2.14 -18.47
CA LEU A 35 9.18 2.47 -19.89
C LEU A 35 9.94 1.40 -20.70
N VAL A 36 11.14 1.03 -20.26
CA VAL A 36 11.94 -0.02 -20.90
C VAL A 36 11.17 -1.35 -20.91
N THR A 37 10.57 -1.72 -19.78
CA THR A 37 9.76 -2.94 -19.69
C THR A 37 8.59 -2.90 -20.68
N LEU A 38 7.86 -1.79 -20.80
CA LEU A 38 6.75 -1.67 -21.76
C LEU A 38 7.25 -1.77 -23.22
N VAL A 39 8.35 -1.14 -23.56
CA VAL A 39 8.92 -1.23 -24.90
C VAL A 39 9.33 -2.67 -25.20
N VAL A 40 10.02 -3.35 -24.28
CA VAL A 40 10.44 -4.74 -24.46
C VAL A 40 9.22 -5.64 -24.58
N THR A 41 8.23 -5.52 -23.71
CA THR A 41 7.03 -6.38 -23.79
C THR A 41 6.24 -6.13 -25.07
N TYR A 42 6.13 -4.90 -25.54
CA TYR A 42 5.51 -4.58 -26.83
C TYR A 42 6.25 -5.20 -28.04
N MET A 43 7.57 -5.32 -27.97
CA MET A 43 8.38 -5.85 -29.07
C MET A 43 8.34 -7.40 -29.19
N PHE A 44 8.12 -8.10 -28.10
CA PHE A 44 8.28 -9.55 -28.01
C PHE A 44 6.99 -10.32 -27.71
N PHE A 45 5.90 -9.63 -27.35
CA PHE A 45 4.64 -10.27 -26.95
C PHE A 45 3.46 -9.69 -27.74
N ASP A 46 2.45 -10.53 -27.94
CA ASP A 46 1.25 -10.13 -28.66
C ASP A 46 0.39 -9.15 -27.90
N THR A 47 -0.31 -8.30 -28.65
CA THR A 47 -1.20 -7.29 -28.07
C THR A 47 -2.50 -7.93 -27.59
N PRO A 48 -3.08 -7.43 -26.46
CA PRO A 48 -4.30 -8.00 -25.94
C PRO A 48 -5.51 -7.68 -26.81
N HIS A 49 -6.56 -8.47 -26.66
CA HIS A 49 -7.87 -8.15 -27.24
C HIS A 49 -8.42 -6.88 -26.61
N TRP A 50 -8.29 -5.74 -27.28
CA TRP A 50 -8.49 -4.40 -26.76
C TRP A 50 -9.80 -4.14 -25.99
N PRO A 51 -11.01 -4.58 -26.46
CA PRO A 51 -12.24 -4.35 -25.71
C PRO A 51 -12.25 -5.01 -24.33
N ILE A 52 -11.75 -6.24 -24.23
CA ILE A 52 -11.65 -6.97 -22.97
C ILE A 52 -10.59 -6.31 -22.08
N TRP A 53 -9.44 -5.96 -22.66
CA TRP A 53 -8.36 -5.30 -21.94
C TRP A 53 -8.81 -3.94 -21.37
N LEU A 54 -9.53 -3.12 -22.15
CA LEU A 54 -10.06 -1.83 -21.68
C LEU A 54 -11.02 -2.00 -20.50
N ALA A 55 -11.90 -2.99 -20.51
CA ALA A 55 -12.84 -3.26 -19.43
C ALA A 55 -12.08 -3.64 -18.12
N PHE A 56 -11.13 -4.56 -18.20
CA PHE A 56 -10.32 -4.93 -17.02
C PHE A 56 -9.41 -3.80 -16.56
N THR A 57 -8.84 -3.01 -17.48
CA THR A 57 -8.02 -1.85 -17.12
C THR A 57 -8.84 -0.77 -16.44
N ALA A 58 -10.03 -0.48 -16.91
CA ALA A 58 -10.93 0.47 -16.25
C ALA A 58 -11.25 0.02 -14.81
N LEU A 59 -11.55 -1.27 -14.62
CA LEU A 59 -11.78 -1.82 -13.28
C LEU A 59 -10.53 -1.80 -12.42
N PHE A 60 -9.36 -2.12 -12.97
CA PHE A 60 -8.07 -2.06 -12.28
C PHE A 60 -7.77 -0.64 -11.78
N VAL A 61 -7.88 0.36 -12.64
CA VAL A 61 -7.66 1.78 -12.31
C VAL A 61 -8.68 2.25 -11.27
N LEU A 62 -9.94 1.85 -11.42
CA LEU A 62 -10.99 2.18 -10.44
C LEU A 62 -10.66 1.66 -9.05
N LEU A 63 -10.25 0.39 -8.94
CA LEU A 63 -9.91 -0.21 -7.65
C LEU A 63 -8.62 0.37 -7.07
N GLU A 64 -7.66 0.73 -7.90
CA GLU A 64 -6.45 1.41 -7.45
C GLU A 64 -6.74 2.83 -6.95
N PHE A 65 -7.67 3.52 -7.62
CA PHE A 65 -8.14 4.84 -7.20
C PHE A 65 -8.83 4.80 -5.82
N PHE A 66 -9.57 3.73 -5.51
CA PHE A 66 -10.20 3.49 -4.22
C PHE A 66 -9.37 2.64 -3.27
N ALA A 67 -8.04 2.62 -3.44
CA ALA A 67 -7.15 1.92 -2.52
C ALA A 67 -7.35 2.39 -1.07
N VAL A 68 -7.37 1.43 -0.15
CA VAL A 68 -7.63 1.66 1.28
C VAL A 68 -6.32 1.78 2.04
N GLU A 69 -6.22 2.76 2.92
CA GLU A 69 -5.07 2.92 3.80
C GLU A 69 -5.11 1.87 4.91
N VAL A 70 -4.18 0.92 4.83
CA VAL A 70 -4.04 -0.15 5.83
C VAL A 70 -3.15 0.30 6.99
N ASN A 71 -2.22 1.21 6.72
CA ASN A 71 -1.31 1.81 7.68
C ASN A 71 -1.02 3.25 7.28
N ASP A 72 -0.63 4.12 8.22
CA ASP A 72 -0.36 5.56 8.01
C ASP A 72 0.48 5.90 6.76
N ARG A 73 1.02 4.91 6.05
CA ARG A 73 1.92 5.07 4.91
C ARG A 73 1.72 4.07 3.77
N LEU A 74 0.84 3.07 3.94
CA LEU A 74 0.68 1.98 2.98
C LEU A 74 -0.78 1.87 2.54
N LEU A 75 -0.99 2.02 1.25
CA LEU A 75 -2.25 1.78 0.58
C LEU A 75 -2.30 0.33 0.09
N GLN A 76 -3.42 -0.32 0.26
CA GLN A 76 -3.71 -1.63 -0.31
C GLN A 76 -4.95 -1.55 -1.19
N SER A 77 -4.86 -2.09 -2.38
CA SER A 77 -5.98 -2.18 -3.30
C SER A 77 -6.27 -3.63 -3.67
N SER A 78 -7.46 -3.88 -4.17
CA SER A 78 -7.85 -5.17 -4.74
C SER A 78 -7.48 -5.29 -6.23
N SER A 79 -6.76 -4.33 -6.79
CA SER A 79 -6.42 -4.22 -8.20
C SER A 79 -5.62 -5.43 -8.71
N VAL A 80 -4.75 -6.01 -7.87
CA VAL A 80 -3.96 -7.20 -8.21
C VAL A 80 -4.85 -8.39 -8.60
N MET A 81 -6.02 -8.53 -7.97
CA MET A 81 -6.99 -9.57 -8.32
C MET A 81 -7.47 -9.39 -9.76
N VAL A 82 -7.79 -8.14 -10.18
CA VAL A 82 -8.19 -7.81 -11.56
C VAL A 82 -7.05 -8.10 -12.53
N ALA A 83 -5.84 -7.68 -12.20
CA ALA A 83 -4.66 -7.91 -13.05
C ALA A 83 -4.43 -9.41 -13.28
N MET A 84 -4.52 -10.23 -12.23
CA MET A 84 -4.34 -11.68 -12.34
C MET A 84 -5.50 -12.37 -13.06
N THR A 85 -6.75 -11.90 -12.86
CA THR A 85 -7.91 -12.38 -13.64
C THR A 85 -7.70 -12.14 -15.13
N ALA A 86 -7.33 -10.92 -15.50
CA ALA A 86 -7.04 -10.55 -16.88
C ALA A 86 -5.83 -11.34 -17.42
N GLY A 87 -4.77 -11.48 -16.61
CA GLY A 87 -3.58 -12.23 -16.98
C GLY A 87 -3.89 -13.68 -17.39
N VAL A 88 -4.66 -14.41 -16.59
CA VAL A 88 -5.06 -15.79 -16.93
C VAL A 88 -5.92 -15.82 -18.21
N ILE A 89 -6.84 -14.86 -18.37
CA ILE A 89 -7.67 -14.77 -19.57
C ILE A 89 -6.81 -14.54 -20.81
N PHE A 90 -5.87 -13.60 -20.77
CA PHE A 90 -5.02 -13.28 -21.92
C PHE A 90 -3.99 -14.40 -22.21
N ALA A 91 -3.37 -15.01 -21.21
CA ALA A 91 -2.45 -16.14 -21.40
C ALA A 91 -3.11 -17.37 -22.07
N MET A 92 -4.42 -17.52 -21.95
CA MET A 92 -5.17 -18.64 -22.52
C MET A 92 -6.07 -18.22 -23.71
N THR A 93 -5.94 -16.98 -24.18
CA THR A 93 -6.68 -16.48 -25.37
C THR A 93 -5.73 -16.49 -26.57
N PRO A 94 -6.08 -17.11 -27.71
CA PRO A 94 -5.26 -17.06 -28.91
C PRO A 94 -4.91 -15.63 -29.33
N ASP A 95 -3.73 -15.45 -29.89
CA ASP A 95 -3.21 -14.17 -30.40
C ASP A 95 -3.19 -13.05 -29.34
N SER A 96 -2.90 -13.42 -28.09
CA SER A 96 -2.89 -12.47 -26.96
C SER A 96 -1.97 -12.98 -25.86
N ASP A 97 -1.12 -12.11 -25.31
CA ASP A 97 -0.19 -12.44 -24.23
C ASP A 97 -0.50 -11.68 -22.95
N ALA A 98 -0.44 -12.37 -21.81
CA ALA A 98 -0.62 -11.78 -20.49
C ALA A 98 0.52 -10.82 -20.14
N THR A 99 1.74 -11.10 -20.61
CA THR A 99 2.94 -10.28 -20.31
C THR A 99 2.74 -8.83 -20.70
N PHE A 100 2.38 -8.56 -21.94
CA PHE A 100 2.18 -7.19 -22.40
C PHE A 100 0.88 -6.61 -21.84
N ALA A 101 -0.21 -7.41 -21.79
CA ALA A 101 -1.50 -6.97 -21.26
C ALA A 101 -1.41 -6.47 -19.81
N MET A 102 -0.75 -7.24 -18.93
CA MET A 102 -0.59 -6.89 -17.51
C MET A 102 0.42 -5.76 -17.29
N ALA A 103 1.50 -5.72 -18.06
CA ALA A 103 2.46 -4.62 -18.01
C ALA A 103 1.80 -3.29 -18.38
N LEU A 104 1.05 -3.26 -19.49
CA LEU A 104 0.35 -2.08 -19.97
C LEU A 104 -0.75 -1.65 -19.00
N MET A 105 -1.52 -2.59 -18.44
CA MET A 105 -2.52 -2.32 -17.39
C MET A 105 -1.88 -1.67 -16.16
N GLY A 106 -0.76 -2.20 -15.68
CA GLY A 106 -0.01 -1.61 -14.57
C GLY A 106 0.45 -0.18 -14.84
N GLY A 107 0.79 0.13 -16.10
CA GLY A 107 1.16 1.47 -16.52
C GLY A 107 0.01 2.49 -16.49
N MET A 108 -1.23 2.06 -16.39
CA MET A 108 -2.41 2.94 -16.32
C MET A 108 -2.79 3.36 -14.90
N ALA A 109 -2.30 2.68 -13.86
CA ALA A 109 -2.55 3.01 -12.45
C ALA A 109 -1.60 4.09 -11.94
N LEU A 110 -1.72 5.30 -12.45
CA LEU A 110 -0.77 6.38 -12.17
C LEU A 110 -1.11 7.16 -10.90
N PHE A 111 -2.37 7.43 -10.63
CA PHE A 111 -2.79 8.38 -9.62
C PHE A 111 -3.80 7.82 -8.63
N THR A 112 -3.61 8.18 -7.36
CA THR A 112 -4.60 7.99 -6.29
C THR A 112 -5.18 9.34 -5.85
N PRO A 113 -6.36 9.39 -5.19
CA PRO A 113 -6.91 10.64 -4.66
C PRO A 113 -5.95 11.38 -3.71
N LEU A 114 -5.15 10.62 -2.95
CA LEU A 114 -4.15 11.16 -2.03
C LEU A 114 -3.02 11.90 -2.74
N ASP A 115 -2.63 11.45 -3.94
CA ASP A 115 -1.58 12.11 -4.71
C ASP A 115 -1.98 13.53 -5.10
N PHE A 116 -3.25 13.73 -5.44
CA PHE A 116 -3.81 15.06 -5.72
C PHE A 116 -3.93 15.91 -4.45
N LYS A 117 -4.48 15.34 -3.37
CA LYS A 117 -4.69 16.06 -2.10
C LYS A 117 -3.38 16.50 -1.45
N GLU A 118 -2.36 15.65 -1.48
CA GLU A 118 -1.07 15.90 -0.83
C GLU A 118 0.05 16.35 -1.79
N LYS A 119 -0.29 16.60 -3.07
CA LYS A 119 0.66 17.01 -4.12
C LYS A 119 1.88 16.08 -4.23
N ARG A 120 1.65 14.77 -4.17
CA ARG A 120 2.70 13.73 -4.19
C ARG A 120 3.10 13.33 -5.61
N TRP A 121 3.48 14.29 -6.46
CA TRP A 121 3.81 14.08 -7.89
C TRP A 121 4.85 12.99 -8.20
N PHE A 122 5.72 12.67 -7.26
CA PHE A 122 6.76 11.64 -7.46
C PHE A 122 6.22 10.20 -7.30
N GLN A 123 5.13 10.02 -6.59
CA GLN A 123 4.56 8.72 -6.28
C GLN A 123 3.96 8.05 -7.53
N PRO A 124 3.17 8.74 -8.37
CA PRO A 124 2.71 8.19 -9.65
C PRO A 124 3.84 7.69 -10.54
N LEU A 125 4.94 8.42 -10.61
CA LEU A 125 6.11 8.02 -11.40
C LEU A 125 6.79 6.74 -10.87
N ALA A 126 6.86 6.60 -9.56
CA ALA A 126 7.38 5.37 -8.94
C ALA A 126 6.41 4.21 -9.11
N ASN A 127 5.11 4.43 -8.91
CA ASN A 127 4.06 3.44 -9.08
C ASN A 127 4.03 2.90 -10.52
N PHE A 128 4.14 3.77 -11.52
CA PHE A 128 4.22 3.37 -12.92
C PHE A 128 5.24 2.25 -13.14
N GLY A 129 6.51 2.49 -12.79
CA GLY A 129 7.55 1.49 -13.01
C GLY A 129 7.35 0.20 -12.21
N GLN A 130 6.84 0.34 -11.00
CA GLN A 130 6.59 -0.75 -10.07
C GLN A 130 5.46 -1.67 -10.58
N PHE A 131 4.33 -1.12 -10.98
CA PHE A 131 3.19 -1.89 -11.48
C PHE A 131 3.48 -2.51 -12.85
N VAL A 132 4.15 -1.77 -13.74
CA VAL A 132 4.56 -2.28 -15.05
C VAL A 132 5.46 -3.50 -14.90
N LEU A 133 6.51 -3.39 -14.08
CA LEU A 133 7.44 -4.51 -13.89
C LEU A 133 6.78 -5.71 -13.22
N ALA A 134 5.99 -5.48 -12.17
CA ALA A 134 5.29 -6.56 -11.48
C ALA A 134 4.28 -7.27 -12.41
N GLY A 135 3.54 -6.50 -13.21
CA GLY A 135 2.62 -7.02 -14.22
C GLY A 135 3.34 -7.84 -15.30
N ALA A 136 4.44 -7.31 -15.84
CA ALA A 136 5.24 -8.03 -16.85
C ALA A 136 5.78 -9.35 -16.32
N VAL A 137 6.36 -9.38 -15.11
CA VAL A 137 6.94 -10.62 -14.54
C VAL A 137 5.85 -11.66 -14.26
N ALA A 138 4.71 -11.24 -13.71
CA ALA A 138 3.61 -12.15 -13.45
C ALA A 138 2.97 -12.65 -14.75
N GLY A 139 2.75 -11.76 -15.71
CA GLY A 139 2.22 -12.12 -17.03
C GLY A 139 3.12 -13.10 -17.77
N PHE A 140 4.43 -12.87 -17.76
CA PHE A 140 5.41 -13.77 -18.36
C PHE A 140 5.34 -15.20 -17.77
N LEU A 141 5.16 -15.33 -16.46
CA LEU A 141 4.96 -16.63 -15.84
C LEU A 141 3.64 -17.29 -16.25
N LEU A 142 2.58 -16.51 -16.44
CA LEU A 142 1.31 -17.04 -16.93
C LEU A 142 1.43 -17.50 -18.39
N ASP A 143 2.03 -16.71 -19.27
CA ASP A 143 2.25 -17.09 -20.67
C ASP A 143 3.12 -18.36 -20.77
N LEU A 144 4.21 -18.42 -19.99
CA LEU A 144 5.11 -19.56 -19.96
C LEU A 144 4.42 -20.86 -19.50
N LEU A 145 3.51 -20.77 -18.54
CA LEU A 145 2.90 -21.95 -17.91
C LEU A 145 1.55 -22.32 -18.52
N LEU A 146 0.84 -21.39 -19.16
CA LEU A 146 -0.52 -21.57 -19.67
C LEU A 146 -0.65 -21.38 -21.18
N GLY A 147 0.27 -20.68 -21.85
CA GLY A 147 0.16 -20.29 -23.25
C GLY A 147 -0.07 -21.47 -24.21
N ASP A 148 0.53 -22.64 -23.95
CA ASP A 148 0.38 -23.82 -24.78
C ASP A 148 -0.88 -24.67 -24.50
N LEU A 149 -1.67 -24.32 -23.47
CA LEU A 149 -2.80 -25.17 -23.05
C LEU A 149 -4.05 -25.07 -23.94
N GLY A 150 -4.13 -24.04 -24.77
CA GLY A 150 -5.31 -23.75 -25.57
C GLY A 150 -6.58 -23.48 -24.75
N LYS A 151 -7.74 -23.93 -25.21
CA LYS A 151 -9.00 -23.70 -24.49
C LYS A 151 -9.00 -24.42 -23.14
N PRO A 152 -9.24 -23.69 -22.03
CA PRO A 152 -9.21 -24.27 -20.70
C PRO A 152 -10.36 -25.28 -20.54
N THR A 153 -10.03 -26.38 -19.87
CA THR A 153 -10.98 -27.41 -19.43
C THR A 153 -10.86 -27.61 -17.93
N THR A 154 -11.82 -28.31 -17.34
CA THR A 154 -11.76 -28.67 -15.92
C THR A 154 -10.51 -29.49 -15.54
N ALA A 155 -9.93 -30.21 -16.49
CA ALA A 155 -8.69 -30.96 -16.29
C ALA A 155 -7.46 -30.03 -16.07
N HIS A 156 -7.50 -28.80 -16.58
CA HIS A 156 -6.42 -27.81 -16.44
C HIS A 156 -6.48 -26.98 -15.15
N LEU A 157 -7.53 -27.13 -14.32
CA LEU A 157 -7.74 -26.29 -13.14
C LEU A 157 -6.56 -26.31 -12.17
N LEU A 158 -5.95 -27.47 -11.94
CA LEU A 158 -4.78 -27.56 -11.07
C LEU A 158 -3.58 -26.82 -11.65
N GLN A 159 -3.36 -26.92 -12.95
CA GLN A 159 -2.26 -26.23 -13.63
C GLN A 159 -2.47 -24.71 -13.59
N VAL A 160 -3.70 -24.25 -13.85
CA VAL A 160 -4.03 -22.82 -13.74
C VAL A 160 -3.87 -22.32 -12.30
N ALA A 161 -4.28 -23.12 -11.30
CA ALA A 161 -4.10 -22.75 -9.90
C ALA A 161 -2.61 -22.61 -9.52
N VAL A 162 -1.77 -23.56 -9.96
CA VAL A 162 -0.32 -23.51 -9.72
C VAL A 162 0.32 -22.32 -10.45
N ALA A 163 -0.01 -22.11 -11.72
CA ALA A 163 0.49 -20.99 -12.50
C ALA A 163 0.10 -19.65 -11.86
N SER A 164 -1.17 -19.53 -11.44
CA SER A 164 -1.69 -18.33 -10.74
C SER A 164 -0.97 -18.10 -9.41
N ALA A 165 -0.71 -19.17 -8.64
CA ALA A 165 0.02 -19.05 -7.38
C ALA A 165 1.47 -18.55 -7.60
N LEU A 166 2.17 -19.10 -8.60
CA LEU A 166 3.53 -18.68 -8.95
C LEU A 166 3.57 -17.23 -9.47
N ALA A 167 2.65 -16.86 -10.33
CA ALA A 167 2.53 -15.51 -10.86
C ALA A 167 2.17 -14.50 -9.74
N ALA A 168 1.23 -14.84 -8.86
CA ALA A 168 0.87 -14.00 -7.71
C ALA A 168 2.03 -13.85 -6.72
N LEU A 169 2.80 -14.91 -6.48
CA LEU A 169 4.00 -14.88 -5.66
C LEU A 169 5.05 -13.94 -6.26
N ALA A 170 5.27 -14.03 -7.55
CA ALA A 170 6.22 -13.17 -8.27
C ALA A 170 5.79 -11.71 -8.25
N TYR A 171 4.51 -11.43 -8.53
CA TYR A 171 3.93 -10.10 -8.45
C TYR A 171 4.12 -9.48 -7.06
N ALA A 172 3.69 -10.18 -6.01
CA ALA A 172 3.81 -9.72 -4.63
C ALA A 172 5.27 -9.51 -4.21
N THR A 173 6.18 -10.37 -4.66
CA THR A 173 7.62 -10.24 -4.39
C THR A 173 8.20 -8.98 -5.03
N VAL A 174 7.96 -8.76 -6.33
CA VAL A 174 8.43 -7.58 -7.05
C VAL A 174 7.91 -6.31 -6.40
N GLN A 175 6.60 -6.25 -6.12
CA GLN A 175 5.96 -5.12 -5.45
C GLN A 175 6.60 -4.84 -4.08
N THR A 176 6.71 -5.86 -3.24
CA THR A 176 7.24 -5.70 -1.88
C THR A 176 8.70 -5.22 -1.87
N VAL A 177 9.54 -5.78 -2.74
CA VAL A 177 10.95 -5.39 -2.87
C VAL A 177 11.08 -3.95 -3.34
N LEU A 178 10.31 -3.54 -4.34
CA LEU A 178 10.37 -2.19 -4.88
C LEU A 178 9.81 -1.15 -3.90
N ILE A 179 8.67 -1.44 -3.24
CA ILE A 179 8.12 -0.58 -2.18
C ILE A 179 9.15 -0.39 -1.06
N ARG A 180 9.73 -1.49 -0.56
CA ARG A 180 10.74 -1.43 0.50
C ARG A 180 11.95 -0.58 0.11
N ARG A 181 12.45 -0.75 -1.11
CA ARG A 181 13.56 0.05 -1.64
C ARG A 181 13.19 1.54 -1.74
N ALA A 182 11.96 1.84 -2.19
CA ALA A 182 11.46 3.20 -2.28
C ALA A 182 11.36 3.85 -0.89
N VAL A 183 10.73 3.19 0.08
CA VAL A 183 10.59 3.68 1.46
C VAL A 183 11.96 3.93 2.08
N LYS A 184 12.90 2.96 1.96
CA LYS A 184 14.27 3.11 2.48
C LYS A 184 15.00 4.32 1.89
N THR A 185 14.84 4.58 0.60
CA THR A 185 15.57 5.67 -0.08
C THR A 185 14.96 7.04 0.24
N VAL A 186 13.63 7.13 0.33
CA VAL A 186 12.93 8.41 0.56
C VAL A 186 12.97 8.80 2.03
N PHE A 187 12.71 7.87 2.94
CA PHE A 187 12.53 8.13 4.37
C PHE A 187 13.72 7.75 5.24
N GLY A 188 14.70 6.99 4.72
CA GLY A 188 15.87 6.51 5.46
C GLY A 188 15.68 5.14 6.10
N LYS A 189 16.77 4.60 6.69
CA LYS A 189 16.78 3.25 7.29
C LYS A 189 15.87 3.16 8.52
N ASP A 190 15.81 4.22 9.31
CA ASP A 190 15.11 4.26 10.60
C ASP A 190 13.58 4.28 10.46
N ASN A 191 13.09 4.58 9.25
CA ASN A 191 11.67 4.58 8.91
C ASN A 191 11.22 3.32 8.14
N LEU A 192 12.06 2.29 8.08
CA LEU A 192 11.66 1.01 7.50
C LEU A 192 10.63 0.36 8.43
N GLN A 193 9.46 0.14 7.88
CA GLN A 193 8.48 -0.69 8.57
C GLN A 193 9.07 -2.09 8.80
N PRO A 194 8.90 -2.66 10.00
CA PRO A 194 9.41 -4.00 10.29
C PRO A 194 8.78 -5.02 9.33
N TRP A 195 9.50 -6.11 9.09
CA TRP A 195 9.00 -7.22 8.27
C TRP A 195 7.60 -7.69 8.71
N SER A 196 7.28 -7.57 10.00
CA SER A 196 5.96 -7.89 10.55
C SER A 196 4.79 -7.10 9.96
N GLN A 197 5.02 -5.94 9.37
CA GLN A 197 3.99 -5.16 8.68
C GLN A 197 4.02 -5.39 7.16
N MET A 198 5.20 -5.64 6.59
CA MET A 198 5.35 -5.92 5.17
C MET A 198 4.80 -7.28 4.75
N HIS A 199 4.86 -8.30 5.63
CA HIS A 199 4.33 -9.62 5.28
C HIS A 199 2.80 -9.63 5.18
N VAL A 200 2.08 -8.77 5.91
CA VAL A 200 0.63 -8.66 5.78
C VAL A 200 0.24 -8.15 4.38
N LEU A 201 0.95 -7.13 3.88
CA LEU A 201 0.76 -6.65 2.51
C LEU A 201 1.10 -7.72 1.47
N PHE A 202 2.23 -8.39 1.67
CA PHE A 202 2.68 -9.48 0.78
C PHE A 202 1.65 -10.61 0.72
N LEU A 203 1.18 -11.11 1.88
CA LEU A 203 0.17 -12.16 1.95
C LEU A 203 -1.16 -11.71 1.36
N GLY A 204 -1.56 -10.46 1.61
CA GLY A 204 -2.77 -9.88 1.03
C GLY A 204 -2.71 -9.83 -0.50
N GLN A 205 -1.62 -9.35 -1.07
CA GLN A 205 -1.41 -9.33 -2.52
C GLN A 205 -1.35 -10.73 -3.11
N PHE A 206 -0.63 -11.64 -2.46
CA PHE A 206 -0.55 -13.04 -2.90
C PHE A 206 -1.93 -13.71 -2.90
N ALA A 207 -2.69 -13.62 -1.82
CA ALA A 207 -4.03 -14.21 -1.71
C ALA A 207 -5.00 -13.63 -2.74
N MET A 208 -5.00 -12.30 -2.91
CA MET A 208 -5.82 -11.62 -3.93
C MET A 208 -5.41 -12.01 -5.34
N GLY A 209 -4.10 -12.14 -5.59
CA GLY A 209 -3.60 -12.57 -6.89
C GLY A 209 -3.99 -14.01 -7.22
N LEU A 210 -3.86 -14.93 -6.28
CA LEU A 210 -4.29 -16.32 -6.44
C LEU A 210 -5.81 -16.41 -6.72
N LEU A 211 -6.60 -15.71 -5.93
CA LEU A 211 -8.06 -15.64 -6.13
C LEU A 211 -8.40 -15.09 -7.52
N GLY A 212 -7.72 -14.02 -7.95
CA GLY A 212 -7.88 -13.45 -9.27
C GLY A 212 -7.61 -14.45 -10.39
N GLY A 213 -6.54 -15.23 -10.28
CA GLY A 213 -6.22 -16.27 -11.25
C GLY A 213 -7.29 -17.37 -11.33
N LEU A 214 -7.83 -17.81 -10.18
CA LEU A 214 -8.94 -18.77 -10.15
C LEU A 214 -10.23 -18.21 -10.76
N ILE A 215 -10.53 -16.93 -10.55
CA ILE A 215 -11.65 -16.23 -11.19
C ILE A 215 -11.45 -16.18 -12.70
N GLY A 216 -10.22 -15.90 -13.17
CA GLY A 216 -9.88 -15.93 -14.60
C GLY A 216 -10.14 -17.30 -15.25
N ALA A 217 -9.74 -18.37 -14.55
CA ALA A 217 -10.04 -19.73 -14.98
C ALA A 217 -11.56 -19.99 -15.05
N ALA A 218 -12.28 -19.60 -14.01
CA ALA A 218 -13.74 -19.76 -13.99
C ALA A 218 -14.43 -18.99 -15.13
N TYR A 219 -13.95 -17.79 -15.45
CA TYR A 219 -14.45 -16.99 -16.58
C TYR A 219 -14.31 -17.71 -17.92
N LEU A 220 -13.24 -18.46 -18.12
CA LEU A 220 -12.99 -19.18 -19.37
C LEU A 220 -13.76 -20.50 -19.49
N ILE A 221 -14.08 -21.15 -18.35
CA ILE A 221 -14.71 -22.48 -18.31
C ILE A 221 -16.24 -22.36 -18.18
N ALA A 222 -16.73 -21.41 -17.40
CA ALA A 222 -18.16 -21.24 -17.12
C ALA A 222 -18.84 -20.24 -18.07
N SER A 223 -20.13 -19.99 -17.86
CA SER A 223 -20.83 -18.94 -18.60
C SER A 223 -20.29 -17.57 -18.20
N ARG A 224 -19.94 -16.75 -19.20
CA ARG A 224 -19.34 -15.43 -18.99
C ARG A 224 -20.15 -14.52 -18.07
N ASP A 225 -21.47 -14.53 -18.23
CA ASP A 225 -22.37 -13.66 -17.46
C ASP A 225 -22.39 -14.01 -15.97
N ALA A 226 -22.46 -15.29 -15.63
CA ALA A 226 -22.43 -15.75 -14.23
C ALA A 226 -21.11 -15.40 -13.55
N VAL A 227 -20.01 -15.53 -14.28
CA VAL A 227 -18.67 -15.21 -13.73
C VAL A 227 -18.47 -13.69 -13.59
N LEU A 228 -19.00 -12.87 -14.51
CA LEU A 228 -18.95 -11.42 -14.34
C LEU A 228 -19.69 -10.95 -13.09
N VAL A 229 -20.86 -11.52 -12.79
CA VAL A 229 -21.59 -11.23 -11.55
C VAL A 229 -20.79 -11.67 -10.32
N LEU A 230 -20.14 -12.84 -10.38
CA LEU A 230 -19.27 -13.34 -9.30
C LEU A 230 -18.07 -12.41 -9.09
N ILE A 231 -17.41 -11.99 -10.18
CA ILE A 231 -16.30 -11.05 -10.14
C ILE A 231 -16.71 -9.77 -9.42
N VAL A 232 -17.76 -9.12 -9.87
CA VAL A 232 -18.26 -7.87 -9.27
C VAL A 232 -18.60 -8.08 -7.78
N GLY A 233 -19.26 -9.20 -7.44
CA GLY A 233 -19.61 -9.52 -6.06
C GLY A 233 -18.39 -9.70 -5.16
N VAL A 234 -17.41 -10.49 -5.57
CA VAL A 234 -16.18 -10.74 -4.80
C VAL A 234 -15.37 -9.45 -4.64
N TYR A 235 -15.28 -8.63 -5.70
CA TYR A 235 -14.60 -7.33 -5.62
C TYR A 235 -15.32 -6.38 -4.67
N ALA A 236 -16.64 -6.29 -4.76
CA ALA A 236 -17.43 -5.44 -3.88
C ALA A 236 -17.27 -5.85 -2.40
N ILE A 237 -17.37 -7.15 -2.10
CA ILE A 237 -17.18 -7.68 -0.75
C ILE A 237 -15.76 -7.41 -0.25
N GLY A 238 -14.72 -7.68 -1.05
CA GLY A 238 -13.33 -7.43 -0.70
C GLY A 238 -13.08 -5.95 -0.39
N HIS A 239 -13.56 -5.06 -1.26
CA HIS A 239 -13.43 -3.63 -1.07
C HIS A 239 -14.19 -3.12 0.16
N MET A 240 -15.45 -3.54 0.34
CA MET A 240 -16.26 -3.19 1.51
C MET A 240 -15.62 -3.68 2.81
N SER A 241 -15.04 -4.86 2.82
CA SER A 241 -14.35 -5.42 4.00
C SER A 241 -13.11 -4.59 4.36
N LEU A 242 -12.29 -4.22 3.39
CA LEU A 242 -11.12 -3.36 3.60
C LEU A 242 -11.55 -1.96 4.08
N TYR A 243 -12.58 -1.39 3.48
CA TYR A 243 -13.12 -0.10 3.87
C TYR A 243 -13.69 -0.13 5.29
N ALA A 244 -14.50 -1.13 5.64
CA ALA A 244 -15.03 -1.28 6.99
C ALA A 244 -13.93 -1.45 8.05
N PHE A 245 -12.87 -2.21 7.72
CA PHE A 245 -11.73 -2.37 8.61
C PHE A 245 -10.99 -1.04 8.85
N SER A 246 -10.77 -0.25 7.80
CA SER A 246 -10.12 1.06 7.93
C SER A 246 -10.96 2.04 8.74
N GLN A 247 -12.28 2.09 8.52
CA GLN A 247 -13.21 2.93 9.28
C GLN A 247 -13.25 2.54 10.77
N LEU A 248 -13.26 1.24 11.07
CA LEU A 248 -13.22 0.75 12.45
C LEU A 248 -11.93 1.21 13.15
N ARG A 249 -10.80 1.12 12.46
CA ARG A 249 -9.50 1.57 12.97
C ARG A 249 -9.48 3.08 13.23
N GLU A 250 -9.96 3.89 12.27
CA GLU A 250 -10.06 5.33 12.44
C GLU A 250 -10.98 5.72 13.59
N SER A 251 -12.10 5.02 13.75
CA SER A 251 -13.04 5.23 14.86
C SER A 251 -12.39 4.94 16.21
N HIS A 252 -11.61 3.86 16.33
CA HIS A 252 -10.87 3.57 17.58
C HIS A 252 -9.86 4.66 17.89
N ILE A 253 -9.08 5.11 16.91
CA ILE A 253 -8.12 6.20 17.07
C ILE A 253 -8.83 7.50 17.44
N GLY A 254 -9.96 7.81 16.80
CA GLY A 254 -10.79 8.96 17.08
C GLY A 254 -11.34 8.97 18.50
N SER A 255 -11.79 7.81 18.99
CA SER A 255 -12.29 7.65 20.36
C SER A 255 -11.19 7.93 21.39
N ILE A 256 -10.00 7.38 21.22
CA ILE A 256 -8.88 7.63 22.14
C ILE A 256 -8.47 9.11 22.12
N ARG A 257 -8.40 9.75 20.95
CA ARG A 257 -8.15 11.19 20.85
C ARG A 257 -9.25 12.01 21.52
N GLY A 258 -10.50 11.55 21.47
CA GLY A 258 -11.61 12.15 22.17
C GLY A 258 -11.42 12.12 23.69
N PHE A 259 -11.02 10.98 24.25
CA PHE A 259 -10.70 10.84 25.68
C PHE A 259 -9.54 11.75 26.09
N VAL A 260 -8.46 11.79 25.32
CA VAL A 260 -7.32 12.68 25.56
C VAL A 260 -7.76 14.15 25.59
N LYS A 261 -8.58 14.59 24.63
CA LYS A 261 -9.10 15.96 24.60
C LYS A 261 -10.01 16.28 25.79
N THR A 262 -10.82 15.32 26.24
CA THR A 262 -11.67 15.48 27.43
C THR A 262 -10.82 15.64 28.68
N LEU A 263 -9.75 14.86 28.80
CA LEU A 263 -8.79 14.97 29.89
C LEU A 263 -8.09 16.34 29.88
N GLU A 264 -7.58 16.77 28.72
CA GLU A 264 -6.93 18.07 28.56
C GLU A 264 -7.88 19.25 28.82
N ALA A 265 -9.20 19.09 28.63
CA ALA A 265 -10.20 20.08 28.99
C ALA A 265 -10.41 20.17 30.52
N LYS A 266 -10.26 19.04 31.24
CA LYS A 266 -10.35 18.99 32.70
C LYS A 266 -9.11 19.59 33.36
N ASP A 267 -7.93 19.37 32.78
CA ASP A 267 -6.64 19.88 33.23
C ASP A 267 -6.07 20.88 32.21
N MET A 268 -6.36 22.17 32.38
CA MET A 268 -5.93 23.23 31.45
C MET A 268 -4.41 23.38 31.32
N TYR A 269 -3.62 22.83 32.25
CA TYR A 269 -2.16 22.84 32.18
C TYR A 269 -1.59 21.83 31.18
N THR A 270 -2.38 20.81 30.81
CA THR A 270 -1.94 19.68 29.97
C THR A 270 -2.29 19.83 28.49
N ARG A 271 -2.83 20.99 28.04
CA ARG A 271 -3.20 21.19 26.64
C ARG A 271 -2.02 20.94 25.70
N GLY A 272 -2.14 19.93 24.83
CA GLY A 272 -1.09 19.47 23.91
C GLY A 272 0.13 18.81 24.60
N HIS A 273 0.09 18.60 25.91
CA HIS A 273 1.13 17.90 26.65
C HIS A 273 1.21 16.44 26.21
N THR A 274 0.08 15.77 26.21
CA THR A 274 -0.04 14.33 25.90
C THR A 274 0.51 13.99 24.52
N GLU A 275 0.21 14.82 23.50
CA GLU A 275 0.77 14.62 22.16
C GLU A 275 2.29 14.84 22.13
N ARG A 276 2.82 15.84 22.85
CA ARG A 276 4.27 16.06 22.96
C ARG A 276 4.97 14.90 23.65
N VAL A 277 4.40 14.40 24.75
CA VAL A 277 4.92 13.21 25.45
C VAL A 277 4.94 11.99 24.55
N ALA A 278 3.89 11.77 23.75
CA ALA A 278 3.84 10.65 22.81
C ALA A 278 4.91 10.78 21.72
N VAL A 279 5.19 11.98 21.21
CA VAL A 279 6.27 12.22 20.24
C VAL A 279 7.65 11.94 20.87
N PHE A 280 7.90 12.46 22.07
CA PHE A 280 9.18 12.22 22.76
C PHE A 280 9.37 10.76 23.14
N ALA A 281 8.33 10.09 23.63
CA ALA A 281 8.37 8.67 23.95
C ALA A 281 8.68 7.82 22.70
N GLN A 282 8.12 8.20 21.55
CA GLN A 282 8.42 7.55 20.28
C GLN A 282 9.90 7.77 19.88
N MET A 283 10.41 8.99 19.96
CA MET A 283 11.82 9.29 19.65
C MET A 283 12.77 8.50 20.56
N ILE A 284 12.48 8.42 21.86
CA ILE A 284 13.27 7.62 22.82
C ILE A 284 13.19 6.13 22.46
N GLY A 285 12.01 5.63 22.11
CA GLY A 285 11.84 4.24 21.69
C GLY A 285 12.63 3.92 20.42
N GLU A 286 12.70 4.82 19.46
CA GLU A 286 13.51 4.68 18.25
C GLU A 286 15.01 4.59 18.57
N GLU A 287 15.52 5.44 19.47
CA GLU A 287 16.91 5.39 19.94
C GLU A 287 17.24 4.11 20.72
N LEU A 288 16.26 3.58 21.45
CA LEU A 288 16.39 2.28 22.15
C LEU A 288 16.28 1.07 21.22
N GLY A 289 16.08 1.29 19.91
CA GLY A 289 15.95 0.24 18.91
C GLY A 289 14.57 -0.43 18.87
N PHE A 290 13.55 0.18 19.46
CA PHE A 290 12.17 -0.30 19.35
C PHE A 290 11.68 -0.15 17.92
N THR A 291 10.91 -1.13 17.44
CA THR A 291 10.39 -1.13 16.07
C THR A 291 8.92 -1.51 16.02
N GLY A 292 8.21 -1.05 15.00
CA GLY A 292 6.85 -1.48 14.67
C GLY A 292 5.89 -1.46 15.85
N THR A 293 5.41 -2.63 16.25
CA THR A 293 4.43 -2.81 17.34
C THR A 293 4.92 -2.29 18.70
N GLN A 294 6.23 -2.27 18.96
CA GLN A 294 6.77 -1.75 20.21
C GLN A 294 6.66 -0.21 20.24
N LEU A 295 7.03 0.45 19.15
CA LEU A 295 6.88 1.91 19.03
C LEU A 295 5.40 2.33 19.10
N GLU A 296 4.53 1.57 18.45
CA GLU A 296 3.09 1.81 18.52
C GLU A 296 2.57 1.67 19.95
N LYS A 297 2.97 0.63 20.69
CA LYS A 297 2.62 0.46 22.11
C LYS A 297 3.13 1.61 22.97
N VAL A 298 4.39 2.04 22.78
CA VAL A 298 4.97 3.17 23.52
C VAL A 298 4.18 4.46 23.23
N ARG A 299 3.84 4.71 21.97
CA ARG A 299 3.04 5.87 21.58
C ARG A 299 1.65 5.83 22.24
N TRP A 300 0.98 4.67 22.23
CA TRP A 300 -0.33 4.51 22.86
C TRP A 300 -0.25 4.67 24.38
N ALA A 301 0.73 4.04 25.03
CA ALA A 301 0.95 4.21 26.47
C ALA A 301 1.16 5.68 26.84
N ALA A 302 1.94 6.41 26.05
CA ALA A 302 2.16 7.83 26.25
C ALA A 302 0.88 8.68 26.03
N LEU A 303 0.02 8.31 25.09
CA LEU A 303 -1.25 9.01 24.85
C LEU A 303 -2.26 8.81 25.99
N ILE A 304 -2.24 7.66 26.67
CA ILE A 304 -3.22 7.33 27.71
C ILE A 304 -2.64 7.38 29.14
N HIS A 305 -1.37 7.76 29.31
CA HIS A 305 -0.70 7.71 30.62
C HIS A 305 -1.41 8.46 31.73
N ASP A 306 -2.11 9.52 31.37
CA ASP A 306 -2.85 10.40 32.28
C ASP A 306 -4.36 10.06 32.36
N LEU A 307 -4.82 8.98 31.72
CA LEU A 307 -6.25 8.66 31.62
C LEU A 307 -6.90 8.49 33.01
N GLY A 308 -6.17 8.02 34.00
CA GLY A 308 -6.62 7.88 35.38
C GLY A 308 -7.10 9.18 36.03
N LYS A 309 -6.59 10.34 35.58
CA LYS A 309 -7.04 11.66 36.06
C LYS A 309 -8.53 11.94 35.79
N LEU A 310 -9.18 11.19 34.91
CA LEU A 310 -10.64 11.32 34.70
C LEU A 310 -11.44 10.95 35.95
N ALA A 311 -10.95 10.00 36.74
CA ALA A 311 -11.60 9.57 37.99
C ALA A 311 -11.36 10.55 39.15
N VAL A 312 -10.29 11.36 39.12
CA VAL A 312 -9.90 12.27 40.19
C VAL A 312 -10.78 13.52 40.16
N PRO A 313 -11.24 14.06 41.32
CA PRO A 313 -11.99 15.33 41.40
C PRO A 313 -11.20 16.49 40.78
N THR A 314 -11.91 17.39 40.06
CA THR A 314 -11.27 18.51 39.36
C THR A 314 -10.62 19.50 40.35
N GLU A 315 -11.18 19.65 41.53
CA GLU A 315 -10.69 20.49 42.62
C GLU A 315 -9.30 20.02 43.07
N LEU A 316 -9.11 18.71 43.18
CA LEU A 316 -7.86 18.09 43.57
C LEU A 316 -6.78 18.25 42.49
N ILE A 317 -7.14 18.05 41.22
CA ILE A 317 -6.23 18.25 40.08
C ILE A 317 -5.76 19.71 39.96
N ARG A 318 -6.63 20.67 40.31
CA ARG A 318 -6.36 22.11 40.20
C ARG A 318 -5.85 22.74 41.48
N LYS A 319 -5.64 21.96 42.56
CA LYS A 319 -5.16 22.49 43.84
C LYS A 319 -3.79 23.16 43.69
N ARG A 320 -3.70 24.39 44.10
CA ARG A 320 -2.41 25.10 44.17
C ARG A 320 -1.72 24.76 45.49
N GLY A 321 -0.67 23.99 45.43
CA GLY A 321 0.12 23.62 46.60
C GLY A 321 0.32 22.11 46.73
N ARG A 322 0.84 21.70 47.88
CA ARG A 322 1.03 20.28 48.16
C ARG A 322 -0.30 19.62 48.53
N LEU A 323 -0.49 18.37 48.08
CA LEU A 323 -1.59 17.53 48.55
C LEU A 323 -1.27 17.08 49.98
N ASP A 324 -2.27 16.99 50.82
CA ASP A 324 -2.17 16.29 52.11
C ASP A 324 -2.25 14.75 51.89
N ASP A 325 -2.09 13.97 52.96
CA ASP A 325 -2.00 12.52 52.86
C ASP A 325 -3.31 11.88 52.39
N GLU A 326 -4.46 12.44 52.74
CA GLU A 326 -5.79 11.98 52.32
C GLU A 326 -6.04 12.32 50.85
N GLU A 327 -5.74 13.49 50.42
CA GLU A 327 -5.82 13.94 49.02
C GLU A 327 -4.85 13.17 48.10
N TYR A 328 -3.67 12.86 48.64
CA TYR A 328 -2.71 12.06 47.90
C TYR A 328 -3.16 10.60 47.73
N ALA A 329 -3.81 10.04 48.77
CA ALA A 329 -4.41 8.70 48.68
C ALA A 329 -5.55 8.68 47.65
N GLU A 330 -6.40 9.74 47.60
CA GLU A 330 -7.47 9.86 46.59
C GLU A 330 -6.89 10.02 45.16
N MET A 331 -5.75 10.70 45.01
CA MET A 331 -5.08 10.83 43.72
C MET A 331 -4.50 9.49 43.21
N GLN A 332 -4.21 8.52 44.10
CA GLN A 332 -3.63 7.21 43.75
C GLN A 332 -4.67 6.13 43.40
N THR A 333 -5.95 6.36 43.65
CA THR A 333 -7.05 5.44 43.33
C THR A 333 -7.48 5.55 41.88
#